data_b26e22cb7af9bb35e3295e0f4db2f85c
#
_entry.id   b26e22cb7af9bb35e3295e0f4db2f85c
#
_cell.length_a   1.000
_cell.length_b   1.000
_cell.length_c   1.000
_cell.angle_alpha   90.00
_cell.angle_beta   90.00
_cell.angle_gamma   90.00
#
_symmetry.space_group_name_H-M   'P 1'
#
loop_
_entity.id
_entity.type
_entity.pdbx_description
1 polymer ?
#
loop_
_entity_poly.entity_id
_entity_poly.type
_entity_poly.pdbx_seq_one_letter_code
_entity_poly.pdbx_strand_id
1 'polypeptide(L)'
;MTRTEAFDKAWRIAFKERDFSLVDEIYHPEHSAYDDRTGINVNLEADKTVVLTLKETITFGPSQTVSEDEEILEVHRFANYKGTEIFVSVTSKITYKDGKIITQSTKREALNYDPSEGQDWNWEDYE
;
A
#
# COMPACT_ATOMS: atom_id res chain seq x y z
N MET A 1 16.05 7.83 -4.33
CA MET A 1 14.71 7.22 -4.25
C MET A 1 13.89 7.95 -3.19
N THR A 2 12.69 8.38 -3.52
CA THR A 2 11.80 9.02 -2.54
C THR A 2 11.24 7.99 -1.55
N ARG A 3 10.67 8.48 -0.44
CA ARG A 3 10.01 7.58 0.54
C ARG A 3 8.82 6.86 -0.10
N THR A 4 8.05 7.54 -0.96
CA THR A 4 6.95 6.93 -1.70
C THR A 4 7.45 5.82 -2.62
N GLU A 5 8.53 6.05 -3.35
CA GLU A 5 9.13 5.04 -4.22
C GLU A 5 9.66 3.85 -3.42
N ALA A 6 10.30 4.10 -2.28
CA ALA A 6 10.79 3.03 -1.41
C ALA A 6 9.63 2.18 -0.84
N PHE A 7 8.56 2.83 -0.40
CA PHE A 7 7.36 2.17 0.08
C PHE A 7 6.70 1.33 -1.03
N ASP A 8 6.51 1.91 -2.19
CA ASP A 8 5.89 1.20 -3.33
C ASP A 8 6.72 0.00 -3.75
N LYS A 9 8.03 0.19 -3.91
CA LYS A 9 8.93 -0.89 -4.32
C LYS A 9 8.94 -2.05 -3.32
N ALA A 10 9.04 -1.74 -2.02
CA ALA A 10 9.10 -2.76 -0.97
C ALA A 10 7.86 -3.65 -1.00
N TRP A 11 6.68 -3.06 -1.03
CA TRP A 11 5.44 -3.83 -1.05
C TRP A 11 5.15 -4.49 -2.39
N ARG A 12 5.55 -3.89 -3.49
CA ARG A 12 5.36 -4.49 -4.82
C ARG A 12 6.21 -5.74 -4.98
N ILE A 13 7.45 -5.72 -4.54
CA ILE A 13 8.32 -6.91 -4.55
C ILE A 13 7.79 -7.98 -3.60
N ALA A 14 7.36 -7.59 -2.40
CA ALA A 14 6.74 -8.51 -1.45
C ALA A 14 5.52 -9.19 -2.06
N PHE A 15 4.68 -8.41 -2.74
CA PHE A 15 3.44 -8.88 -3.35
C PHE A 15 3.70 -9.84 -4.52
N LYS A 16 4.65 -9.50 -5.39
CA LYS A 16 4.95 -10.30 -6.59
C LYS A 16 5.85 -11.51 -6.31
N GLU A 17 6.86 -11.34 -5.49
CA GLU A 17 7.94 -12.31 -5.31
C GLU A 17 7.94 -12.96 -3.93
N ARG A 18 7.05 -12.56 -3.04
CA ARG A 18 6.99 -13.01 -1.64
C ARG A 18 8.30 -12.73 -0.89
N ASP A 19 9.01 -11.68 -1.30
CA ASP A 19 10.25 -11.25 -0.70
C ASP A 19 10.02 -10.00 0.14
N PHE A 20 10.12 -10.12 1.46
CA PHE A 20 9.87 -9.04 2.41
C PHE A 20 11.14 -8.33 2.88
N SER A 21 12.31 -8.59 2.27
CA SER A 21 13.56 -7.99 2.74
C SER A 21 13.54 -6.47 2.72
N LEU A 22 12.98 -5.85 1.67
CA LEU A 22 12.87 -4.38 1.61
C LEU A 22 11.82 -3.85 2.61
N VAL A 23 10.72 -4.59 2.81
CA VAL A 23 9.74 -4.24 3.85
C VAL A 23 10.40 -4.22 5.21
N ASP A 24 11.17 -5.24 5.55
CA ASP A 24 11.87 -5.32 6.84
C ASP A 24 12.87 -4.16 7.03
N GLU A 25 13.45 -3.64 5.94
CA GLU A 25 14.39 -2.51 6.02
C GLU A 25 13.71 -1.19 6.33
N ILE A 26 12.48 -0.96 5.82
CA ILE A 26 11.81 0.34 5.95
C ILE A 26 10.89 0.46 7.15
N TYR A 27 10.56 -0.66 7.82
CA TYR A 27 9.64 -0.66 8.95
C TYR A 27 10.39 -0.75 10.28
N HIS A 28 9.90 0.01 11.26
CA HIS A 28 10.40 -0.03 12.63
C HIS A 28 9.96 -1.34 13.30
N PRO A 29 10.79 -1.95 14.17
CA PRO A 29 10.40 -3.18 14.87
C PRO A 29 9.11 -3.07 15.69
N GLU A 30 8.78 -1.87 16.15
CA GLU A 30 7.56 -1.61 16.93
C GLU A 30 6.39 -1.09 16.09
N HIS A 31 6.46 -1.28 14.77
CA HIS A 31 5.42 -0.82 13.84
C HIS A 31 4.03 -1.35 14.21
N SER A 32 3.04 -0.46 14.09
CA SER A 32 1.62 -0.79 14.25
C SER A 32 0.83 -0.18 13.10
N ALA A 33 -0.03 -0.96 12.48
CA ALA A 33 -0.92 -0.51 11.40
C ALA A 33 -2.38 -0.58 11.86
N TYR A 34 -3.15 0.45 11.53
CA TYR A 34 -4.60 0.48 11.75
C TYR A 34 -5.32 0.14 10.45
N ASP A 35 -6.21 -0.86 10.52
CA ASP A 35 -7.06 -1.26 9.40
C ASP A 35 -8.47 -0.71 9.62
N ASP A 36 -8.94 0.16 8.73
CA ASP A 36 -10.26 0.80 8.81
C ASP A 36 -11.41 -0.20 8.61
N ARG A 37 -11.17 -1.34 7.97
CA ARG A 37 -12.18 -2.37 7.75
C ARG A 37 -12.52 -3.13 9.02
N THR A 38 -11.53 -3.39 9.85
CA THR A 38 -11.68 -4.18 11.07
C THR A 38 -11.70 -3.33 12.33
N GLY A 39 -11.19 -2.09 12.25
CA GLY A 39 -11.08 -1.19 13.39
C GLY A 39 -10.01 -1.60 14.39
N ILE A 40 -9.08 -2.46 14.03
CA ILE A 40 -8.02 -2.95 14.93
C ILE A 40 -6.63 -2.56 14.43
N ASN A 41 -5.67 -2.51 15.35
CA ASN A 41 -4.25 -2.38 15.02
C ASN A 41 -3.63 -3.74 14.84
N VAL A 42 -2.74 -3.86 13.86
CA VAL A 42 -2.02 -5.09 13.55
C VAL A 42 -0.52 -4.81 13.49
N ASN A 43 0.30 -5.82 13.76
CA ASN A 43 1.74 -5.70 13.62
C ASN A 43 2.19 -6.00 12.18
N LEU A 44 3.48 -5.84 11.92
CA LEU A 44 4.02 -6.04 10.56
C LEU A 44 3.82 -7.47 10.06
N GLU A 45 3.96 -8.47 10.93
CA GLU A 45 3.78 -9.88 10.53
C GLU A 45 2.36 -10.17 10.08
N ALA A 46 1.37 -9.56 10.73
CA ALA A 46 -0.04 -9.67 10.32
C ALA A 46 -0.26 -9.00 8.96
N ASP A 47 0.35 -7.84 8.72
CA ASP A 47 0.28 -7.17 7.42
C ASP A 47 0.89 -8.02 6.30
N LYS A 48 2.03 -8.65 6.55
CA LYS A 48 2.64 -9.56 5.59
C LYS A 48 1.70 -10.71 5.21
N THR A 49 1.03 -11.28 6.20
CA THR A 49 0.06 -12.36 5.98
C THR A 49 -1.11 -11.89 5.11
N VAL A 50 -1.64 -10.71 5.40
CA VAL A 50 -2.73 -10.12 4.60
C VAL A 50 -2.30 -9.92 3.15
N VAL A 51 -1.12 -9.38 2.92
CA VAL A 51 -0.59 -9.16 1.56
C VAL A 51 -0.51 -10.47 0.79
N LEU A 52 -0.03 -11.54 1.41
CA LEU A 52 0.06 -12.85 0.77
C LEU A 52 -1.32 -13.41 0.40
N THR A 53 -2.35 -13.14 1.20
CA THR A 53 -3.72 -13.59 0.89
C THR A 53 -4.36 -12.78 -0.23
N LEU A 54 -3.96 -11.53 -0.43
CA LEU A 54 -4.52 -10.64 -1.45
C LEU A 54 -3.89 -10.81 -2.83
N LYS A 55 -2.73 -11.43 -2.91
CA LYS A 55 -1.92 -11.53 -4.14
C LYS A 55 -2.72 -12.04 -5.35
N GLU A 56 -3.58 -13.02 -5.16
CA GLU A 56 -4.33 -13.64 -6.26
C GLU A 56 -5.61 -12.88 -6.60
N THR A 57 -6.04 -11.93 -5.78
CA THR A 57 -7.35 -11.28 -5.91
C THR A 57 -7.30 -9.80 -6.23
N ILE A 58 -6.19 -9.11 -5.94
CA ILE A 58 -6.11 -7.65 -6.10
C ILE A 58 -4.88 -7.26 -6.91
N THR A 59 -5.07 -6.26 -7.79
CA THR A 59 -3.99 -5.55 -8.48
C THR A 59 -3.95 -4.13 -7.93
N PHE A 60 -2.76 -3.67 -7.54
CA PHE A 60 -2.54 -2.29 -7.09
C PHE A 60 -1.87 -1.48 -8.20
N GLY A 61 -2.43 -0.30 -8.46
CA GLY A 61 -1.84 0.66 -9.39
C GLY A 61 -0.64 1.39 -8.78
N PRO A 62 -0.09 2.38 -9.51
CA PRO A 62 1.09 3.12 -9.03
C PRO A 62 0.77 3.96 -7.81
N SER A 63 1.73 4.04 -6.88
CA SER A 63 1.62 4.88 -5.68
C SER A 63 2.00 6.31 -6.00
N GLN A 64 1.24 7.26 -5.47
CA GLN A 64 1.48 8.69 -5.65
C GLN A 64 1.51 9.38 -4.29
N THR A 65 2.40 10.36 -4.14
CA THR A 65 2.49 11.17 -2.94
C THR A 65 1.32 12.18 -2.92
N VAL A 66 0.53 12.14 -1.85
CA VAL A 66 -0.55 13.12 -1.62
C VAL A 66 0.01 14.31 -0.85
N SER A 67 0.72 14.04 0.23
CA SER A 67 1.39 15.06 1.03
C SER A 67 2.58 14.46 1.75
N GLU A 68 3.56 15.29 2.09
CA GLU A 68 4.78 14.83 2.73
C GLU A 68 5.42 15.93 3.58
N ASP A 69 5.81 15.58 4.81
CA ASP A 69 6.72 16.38 5.63
C ASP A 69 7.76 15.45 6.29
N GLU A 70 8.56 15.95 7.24
CA GLU A 70 9.63 15.15 7.84
C GLU A 70 9.13 13.91 8.58
N GLU A 71 7.94 13.98 9.18
CA GLU A 71 7.41 12.94 10.06
C GLU A 71 6.27 12.13 9.43
N ILE A 72 5.57 12.71 8.45
CA ILE A 72 4.34 12.13 7.89
C ILE A 72 4.42 12.07 6.37
N LEU A 73 4.02 10.93 5.83
CA LEU A 73 3.85 10.72 4.39
C LEU A 73 2.43 10.22 4.14
N GLU A 74 1.70 10.86 3.22
CA GLU A 74 0.45 10.30 2.71
C GLU A 74 0.65 9.83 1.27
N VAL A 75 0.28 8.57 1.04
CA VAL A 75 0.41 7.90 -0.26
C VAL A 75 -0.95 7.43 -0.72
N HIS A 76 -1.23 7.61 -1.99
CA HIS A 76 -2.46 7.15 -2.62
C HIS A 76 -2.16 6.17 -3.74
N ARG A 77 -2.99 5.15 -3.86
CA ARG A 77 -3.00 4.23 -5.00
C ARG A 77 -4.42 3.74 -5.25
N PHE A 78 -4.66 3.27 -6.45
CA PHE A 78 -5.91 2.61 -6.80
C PHE A 78 -5.72 1.11 -6.75
N ALA A 79 -6.81 0.38 -6.54
CA ALA A 79 -6.82 -1.08 -6.55
C ALA A 79 -7.98 -1.60 -7.37
N ASN A 80 -7.79 -2.73 -8.00
CA ASN A 80 -8.82 -3.45 -8.75
C ASN A 80 -8.87 -4.90 -8.27
N TYR A 81 -10.07 -5.40 -8.01
CA TYR A 81 -10.27 -6.83 -7.78
C TYR A 81 -10.21 -7.54 -9.12
N LYS A 82 -9.24 -8.41 -9.31
CA LYS A 82 -8.91 -9.04 -10.58
C LYS A 82 -10.13 -9.70 -11.21
N GLY A 83 -10.32 -9.43 -12.51
CA GLY A 83 -11.43 -10.00 -13.26
C GLY A 83 -12.79 -9.39 -12.96
N THR A 84 -12.84 -8.28 -12.23
CA THR A 84 -14.09 -7.60 -11.89
C THR A 84 -14.02 -6.11 -12.24
N GLU A 85 -15.17 -5.44 -12.15
CA GLU A 85 -15.27 -3.98 -12.27
C GLU A 85 -15.33 -3.30 -10.90
N ILE A 86 -14.72 -3.91 -9.88
CA ILE A 86 -14.64 -3.35 -8.53
C ILE A 86 -13.32 -2.59 -8.40
N PHE A 87 -13.42 -1.27 -8.22
CA PHE A 87 -12.28 -0.36 -8.09
C PHE A 87 -12.33 0.34 -6.75
N VAL A 88 -11.17 0.56 -6.15
CA VAL A 88 -11.05 1.15 -4.80
C VAL A 88 -9.95 2.19 -4.81
N SER A 89 -10.20 3.31 -4.13
CA SER A 89 -9.19 4.32 -3.81
C SER A 89 -8.60 3.98 -2.44
N VAL A 90 -7.28 3.87 -2.34
CA VAL A 90 -6.57 3.47 -1.13
C VAL A 90 -5.61 4.59 -0.73
N THR A 91 -5.83 5.19 0.43
CA THR A 91 -4.95 6.23 0.97
C THR A 91 -4.33 5.74 2.26
N SER A 92 -3.01 5.81 2.35
CA SER A 92 -2.25 5.42 3.54
C SER A 92 -1.56 6.62 4.15
N LYS A 93 -1.76 6.83 5.44
CA LYS A 93 -1.04 7.83 6.23
C LYS A 93 0.05 7.12 7.03
N ILE A 94 1.29 7.49 6.79
CA ILE A 94 2.47 6.80 7.29
C ILE A 94 3.26 7.76 8.16
N THR A 95 3.63 7.35 9.37
CA THR A 95 4.52 8.14 10.24
C THR A 95 5.85 7.42 10.43
N TYR A 96 6.89 8.20 10.69
CA TYR A 96 8.27 7.72 10.79
C TYR A 96 8.86 7.98 12.16
N LYS A 97 9.69 7.04 12.63
CA LYS A 97 10.52 7.18 13.82
C LYS A 97 11.89 6.58 13.52
N ASP A 98 12.95 7.33 13.79
CA ASP A 98 14.34 6.90 13.53
C ASP A 98 14.55 6.49 12.04
N GLY A 99 13.89 7.21 11.13
CA GLY A 99 13.97 6.94 9.69
C GLY A 99 13.19 5.72 9.21
N LYS A 100 12.40 5.10 10.08
CA LYS A 100 11.62 3.90 9.74
C LYS A 100 10.13 4.12 10.02
N ILE A 101 9.29 3.38 9.32
CA ILE A 101 7.83 3.49 9.44
C ILE A 101 7.41 2.93 10.79
N ILE A 102 6.79 3.76 11.62
CA ILE A 102 6.32 3.36 12.96
C ILE A 102 4.81 3.17 13.02
N THR A 103 4.02 3.99 12.30
CA THR A 103 2.58 3.78 12.19
C THR A 103 2.12 3.92 10.76
N GLN A 104 1.02 3.24 10.46
CA GLN A 104 0.37 3.32 9.16
C GLN A 104 -1.12 3.17 9.37
N SER A 105 -1.93 4.07 8.81
CA SER A 105 -3.37 3.90 8.76
C SER A 105 -3.82 3.97 7.31
N THR A 106 -4.75 3.12 6.95
CA THR A 106 -5.21 2.98 5.56
C THR A 106 -6.71 3.21 5.50
N LYS A 107 -7.13 4.07 4.56
CA LYS A 107 -8.53 4.32 4.23
C LYS A 107 -8.82 3.79 2.84
N ARG A 108 -9.99 3.18 2.68
CA ARG A 108 -10.45 2.64 1.39
C ARG A 108 -11.80 3.22 1.04
N GLU A 109 -11.96 3.61 -0.22
CA GLU A 109 -13.22 4.12 -0.74
C GLU A 109 -13.55 3.41 -2.05
N ALA A 110 -14.77 2.86 -2.14
CA ALA A 110 -15.24 2.24 -3.37
C ALA A 110 -15.46 3.31 -4.44
N LEU A 111 -15.09 2.97 -5.68
CA LEU A 111 -15.27 3.83 -6.84
C LEU A 111 -16.31 3.24 -7.77
N ASN A 112 -17.03 4.11 -8.49
CA ASN A 112 -18.01 3.71 -9.49
C ASN A 112 -17.49 3.86 -10.93
N TYR A 113 -16.17 3.92 -11.10
CA TYR A 113 -15.51 4.09 -12.39
C TYR A 113 -14.13 3.42 -12.36
N ASP A 114 -13.57 3.13 -13.54
CA ASP A 114 -12.21 2.61 -13.66
C ASP A 114 -11.22 3.77 -13.60
N PRO A 115 -10.41 3.89 -12.53
CA PRO A 115 -9.49 5.02 -12.38
C PRO A 115 -8.31 5.01 -13.35
N SER A 116 -8.07 3.92 -14.08
CA SER A 116 -7.00 3.87 -15.09
C SER A 116 -7.39 4.57 -16.38
N GLU A 117 -8.68 4.78 -16.62
CA GLU A 117 -9.16 5.47 -17.82
C GLU A 117 -8.62 6.91 -17.88
N GLY A 118 -8.06 7.28 -19.03
CA GLY A 118 -7.48 8.61 -19.21
C GLY A 118 -6.12 8.81 -18.56
N GLN A 119 -5.53 7.77 -17.98
CA GLN A 119 -4.20 7.80 -17.38
C GLN A 119 -3.15 7.22 -18.35
N ASP A 120 -1.88 7.36 -18.00
CA ASP A 120 -0.77 6.84 -18.79
C ASP A 120 -0.32 5.44 -18.33
N TRP A 121 -1.14 4.77 -17.56
CA TRP A 121 -0.89 3.41 -17.07
C TRP A 121 -2.16 2.57 -17.19
N ASN A 122 -2.01 1.25 -17.13
CA ASN A 122 -3.15 0.33 -17.10
C ASN A 122 -2.89 -0.80 -16.10
N TRP A 123 -3.94 -1.52 -15.75
CA TRP A 123 -3.85 -2.59 -14.74
C TRP A 123 -2.91 -3.72 -15.13
N GLU A 124 -2.78 -3.99 -16.40
CA GLU A 124 -1.90 -5.06 -16.91
C GLU A 124 -0.43 -4.78 -16.60
N ASP A 125 -0.04 -3.51 -16.48
CA ASP A 125 1.32 -3.13 -16.13
C ASP A 125 1.70 -3.54 -14.70
N TYR A 126 0.71 -3.82 -13.85
CA TYR A 126 0.90 -4.08 -12.42
C TYR A 126 0.44 -5.48 -11.98
N GLU A 127 0.06 -6.30 -12.90
CA GLU A 127 -0.33 -7.70 -12.63
C GLU A 127 0.87 -8.62 -12.43
#